data_7d9524d646dc731cd9350edfaae23d04
#
_entry.id   7d9524d646dc731cd9350edfaae23d04
#
_cell.length_a   1.000
_cell.length_b   1.000
_cell.length_c   1.000
_cell.angle_alpha   90.00
_cell.angle_beta   90.00
_cell.angle_gamma   90.00
#
_symmetry.space_group_name_H-M   'P 1'
#
loop_
_entity.id
_entity.type
_entity.pdbx_description
1 polymer ?
#
loop_
_entity_poly.entity_id
_entity_poly.type
_entity_poly.pdbx_seq_one_letter_code
_entity_poly.pdbx_strand_id
1 'polypeptide(L)'
;MPSQKFENLLNLALETSMEERDKSLELNVGYEREDNTWELIVKYHGDLRQGMSSFFALPQRRLLQIEELIAGYAIMTVPESFVDALALVEEIEYIEKPKRLFFETLQGKLASCIVPGSQLGTTLRGQGVLVAVIDSGIAWRNQDFRNTDGTSRILYLWDQTLQAGQIRERAVESGLFTGENSIDYAPPDGFYSGVEFNQAQINAALNASSEIEGNLLVPSLDTSGHGTAVAGIAAGNGGTSGDVYAGVAPESELIIVKLGTPRANSFPRTTELMRALTYIVRKSLELRRPVAINLSFGNTYGSHNGTSLLERFIDNVSEIGRNVICVGSGNEGASGGHTGGSVGITSNTTAGTSTGMASGASNTLVELIVGNYESGLNVQLWKDYVDRYRIRLISPAGESFTVDTDKAGKQTYVLEQTRILLYNGEPAPYLTSQEIYFDFLPLENRSYINSGVWTFELEGIKTITGNYTFYLPSETVRSEQTRFVRPTPDVTLTIPSTASKVITVGAYHAALEAYADFSGRGYLYQDRLGGRIEGSFIKPDLAAPGVGIIAPTRAGTYEPVTGTSFATPFVTGAAALLMQWGIVDGNDQYLYGEKVKAYLRKGANPIRGEREYPNERVGYGALCVSASLPG
;
A
#
# COMPACT_ATOMS: atom_id res chain seq x y z
N MET A 1 -22.30 12.26 -17.65
CA MET A 1 -22.49 10.78 -17.75
C MET A 1 -21.21 10.14 -17.25
N PRO A 2 -21.30 9.02 -16.52
CA PRO A 2 -20.09 8.34 -16.06
C PRO A 2 -19.17 8.03 -17.25
N SER A 3 -17.89 8.33 -17.11
CA SER A 3 -16.88 8.07 -18.13
C SER A 3 -16.22 6.72 -17.90
N GLN A 4 -16.03 5.93 -18.94
CA GLN A 4 -15.27 4.67 -18.85
C GLN A 4 -13.75 4.91 -18.66
N LYS A 5 -13.26 6.13 -18.91
CA LYS A 5 -11.90 6.53 -18.57
C LYS A 5 -11.70 6.83 -17.07
N PHE A 6 -12.79 6.91 -16.29
CA PHE A 6 -12.73 7.20 -14.86
C PHE A 6 -12.96 5.92 -14.05
N GLU A 7 -12.21 5.79 -12.98
CA GLU A 7 -12.45 4.78 -11.96
C GLU A 7 -13.88 4.87 -11.40
N ASN A 8 -14.44 3.73 -11.01
CA ASN A 8 -15.79 3.64 -10.46
C ASN A 8 -15.99 4.53 -9.24
N LEU A 9 -15.02 4.57 -8.31
CA LEU A 9 -15.06 5.44 -7.13
C LEU A 9 -14.99 6.92 -7.47
N LEU A 10 -14.24 7.30 -8.50
CA LEU A 10 -14.22 8.68 -8.99
C LEU A 10 -15.56 9.05 -9.60
N ASN A 11 -16.15 8.20 -10.45
CA ASN A 11 -17.49 8.41 -11.00
C ASN A 11 -18.52 8.55 -9.89
N LEU A 12 -18.49 7.66 -8.87
CA LEU A 12 -19.38 7.73 -7.72
C LEU A 12 -19.22 9.05 -6.96
N ALA A 13 -17.98 9.48 -6.71
CA ALA A 13 -17.70 10.73 -6.00
C ALA A 13 -18.23 11.95 -6.76
N LEU A 14 -18.04 12.02 -8.08
CA LEU A 14 -18.51 13.13 -8.91
C LEU A 14 -20.05 13.19 -9.00
N GLU A 15 -20.73 12.05 -8.93
CA GLU A 15 -22.20 11.95 -8.94
C GLU A 15 -22.83 12.06 -7.56
N THR A 16 -22.03 12.22 -6.49
CA THR A 16 -22.48 12.26 -5.10
C THR A 16 -22.40 13.70 -4.54
N SER A 17 -23.40 14.11 -3.76
CA SER A 17 -23.41 15.42 -3.13
C SER A 17 -22.25 15.59 -2.14
N MET A 18 -21.80 16.82 -1.92
CA MET A 18 -20.72 17.11 -0.98
C MET A 18 -21.03 16.59 0.43
N GLU A 19 -22.29 16.74 0.89
CA GLU A 19 -22.71 16.26 2.21
C GLU A 19 -22.59 14.73 2.34
N GLU A 20 -22.92 14.00 1.30
CA GLU A 20 -22.78 12.54 1.28
C GLU A 20 -21.32 12.12 1.16
N ARG A 21 -20.52 12.83 0.35
CA ARG A 21 -19.07 12.60 0.25
C ARG A 21 -18.36 12.76 1.60
N ASP A 22 -18.77 13.76 2.40
CA ASP A 22 -18.19 14.02 3.73
C ASP A 22 -18.47 12.93 4.75
N LYS A 23 -19.54 12.16 4.57
CA LYS A 23 -19.87 11.01 5.43
C LYS A 23 -19.20 9.72 5.00
N SER A 24 -18.69 9.68 3.77
CA SER A 24 -17.98 8.51 3.24
C SER A 24 -16.54 8.47 3.69
N LEU A 25 -16.04 7.27 3.98
CA LEU A 25 -14.64 7.06 4.33
C LEU A 25 -13.69 7.39 3.18
N GLU A 26 -14.13 7.24 1.93
CA GLU A 26 -13.23 7.29 0.77
C GLU A 26 -13.60 8.34 -0.30
N LEU A 27 -14.88 8.74 -0.43
CA LEU A 27 -15.29 9.52 -1.58
C LEU A 27 -14.65 10.92 -1.67
N ASN A 28 -14.25 11.53 -0.55
CA ASN A 28 -13.54 12.82 -0.52
C ASN A 28 -12.01 12.71 -0.57
N VAL A 29 -11.43 11.50 -0.61
CA VAL A 29 -9.97 11.36 -0.67
C VAL A 29 -9.46 11.91 -2.02
N GLY A 30 -8.57 12.89 -1.95
CA GLY A 30 -8.04 13.62 -3.11
C GLY A 30 -8.80 14.91 -3.46
N TYR A 31 -9.94 15.19 -2.81
CA TYR A 31 -10.68 16.44 -3.01
C TYR A 31 -10.22 17.52 -2.03
N GLU A 32 -9.98 18.73 -2.55
CA GLU A 32 -9.65 19.93 -1.78
C GLU A 32 -10.80 20.92 -1.83
N ARG A 33 -11.41 21.12 -0.64
CA ARG A 33 -12.60 21.96 -0.53
C ARG A 33 -12.32 23.45 -0.73
N GLU A 34 -11.18 23.95 -0.23
CA GLU A 34 -10.84 25.39 -0.30
C GLU A 34 -10.72 25.87 -1.74
N ASP A 35 -10.07 25.09 -2.58
CA ASP A 35 -9.83 25.42 -3.98
C ASP A 35 -10.81 24.76 -4.95
N ASN A 36 -11.69 23.88 -4.46
CA ASN A 36 -12.60 23.05 -5.26
C ASN A 36 -11.86 22.26 -6.34
N THR A 37 -10.78 21.58 -5.93
CA THR A 37 -9.89 20.82 -6.83
C THR A 37 -9.84 19.35 -6.44
N TRP A 38 -9.58 18.51 -7.44
CA TRP A 38 -9.25 17.09 -7.27
C TRP A 38 -7.77 16.85 -7.53
N GLU A 39 -7.14 16.06 -6.69
CA GLU A 39 -5.87 15.39 -7.00
C GLU A 39 -6.18 14.01 -7.57
N LEU A 40 -5.68 13.74 -8.78
CA LEU A 40 -6.00 12.55 -9.56
C LEU A 40 -4.73 11.83 -10.02
N ILE A 41 -4.80 10.52 -10.08
CA ILE A 41 -3.78 9.67 -10.71
C ILE A 41 -4.18 9.48 -12.16
N VAL A 42 -3.28 9.81 -13.08
CA VAL A 42 -3.53 9.74 -14.53
C VAL A 42 -2.53 8.78 -15.18
N LYS A 43 -3.01 7.79 -15.88
CA LYS A 43 -2.25 6.98 -16.84
C LYS A 43 -2.39 7.62 -18.21
N TYR A 44 -1.25 7.88 -18.89
CA TYR A 44 -1.25 8.55 -20.18
C TYR A 44 -0.19 7.99 -21.14
N HIS A 45 -0.32 8.34 -22.41
CA HIS A 45 0.66 8.12 -23.47
C HIS A 45 1.00 9.44 -24.19
N GLY A 46 2.08 9.45 -24.97
CA GLY A 46 2.46 10.64 -25.75
C GLY A 46 2.88 11.83 -24.89
N ASP A 47 2.53 13.04 -25.34
CA ASP A 47 2.84 14.29 -24.64
C ASP A 47 1.58 14.83 -23.93
N LEU A 48 1.48 14.53 -22.63
CA LEU A 48 0.35 14.96 -21.80
C LEU A 48 0.18 16.48 -21.77
N ARG A 49 1.29 17.24 -21.74
CA ARG A 49 1.21 18.72 -21.69
C ARG A 49 0.67 19.30 -22.98
N GLN A 50 1.02 18.70 -24.11
CA GLN A 50 0.46 19.08 -25.41
C GLN A 50 -1.05 18.77 -25.47
N GLY A 51 -1.47 17.58 -25.05
CA GLY A 51 -2.89 17.22 -24.97
C GLY A 51 -3.71 18.13 -24.06
N MET A 52 -3.09 18.60 -22.97
CA MET A 52 -3.71 19.52 -22.00
C MET A 52 -3.64 21.01 -22.41
N SER A 53 -3.11 21.35 -23.57
CA SER A 53 -2.85 22.74 -23.99
C SER A 53 -4.09 23.65 -23.94
N SER A 54 -5.27 23.13 -24.26
CA SER A 54 -6.54 23.87 -24.21
C SER A 54 -6.93 24.29 -22.79
N PHE A 55 -6.58 23.49 -21.77
CA PHE A 55 -6.88 23.77 -20.37
C PHE A 55 -6.03 24.91 -19.80
N PHE A 56 -4.79 25.06 -20.29
CA PHE A 56 -3.92 26.16 -19.88
C PHE A 56 -4.39 27.55 -20.39
N ALA A 57 -5.32 27.58 -21.32
CA ALA A 57 -5.95 28.81 -21.80
C ALA A 57 -7.14 29.27 -20.93
N LEU A 58 -7.62 28.41 -20.03
CA LEU A 58 -8.81 28.69 -19.20
C LEU A 58 -8.49 29.60 -18.00
N PRO A 59 -9.48 30.37 -17.50
CA PRO A 59 -9.27 31.29 -16.36
C PRO A 59 -8.76 30.60 -15.09
N GLN A 60 -9.18 29.36 -14.84
CA GLN A 60 -8.83 28.58 -13.63
C GLN A 60 -7.50 27.83 -13.76
N ARG A 61 -6.70 28.10 -14.82
CA ARG A 61 -5.40 27.44 -15.08
C ARG A 61 -4.42 27.50 -13.90
N ARG A 62 -4.53 28.48 -13.00
CA ARG A 62 -3.65 28.61 -11.83
C ARG A 62 -3.78 27.48 -10.84
N LEU A 63 -4.93 26.78 -10.85
CA LEU A 63 -5.23 25.63 -10.01
C LEU A 63 -4.88 24.30 -10.71
N LEU A 64 -4.45 24.34 -11.98
CA LEU A 64 -4.04 23.15 -12.73
C LEU A 64 -2.55 22.90 -12.50
N GLN A 65 -2.22 21.76 -11.89
CA GLN A 65 -0.86 21.29 -11.70
C GLN A 65 -0.71 19.90 -12.32
N ILE A 66 0.42 19.64 -12.96
CA ILE A 66 0.75 18.33 -13.55
C ILE A 66 2.14 17.94 -13.07
N GLU A 67 2.20 16.89 -12.28
CA GLU A 67 3.43 16.24 -11.85
C GLU A 67 3.62 14.96 -12.66
N GLU A 68 4.49 15.02 -13.67
CA GLU A 68 4.79 13.84 -14.48
C GLU A 68 5.70 12.89 -13.70
N LEU A 69 5.19 11.68 -13.50
CA LEU A 69 5.92 10.58 -12.88
C LEU A 69 6.65 9.76 -13.96
N ILE A 70 7.32 8.70 -13.55
CA ILE A 70 7.92 7.72 -14.44
C ILE A 70 6.85 6.78 -15.03
N ALA A 71 7.19 6.06 -16.11
CA ALA A 71 6.37 5.02 -16.75
C ALA A 71 5.02 5.51 -17.34
N GLY A 72 4.89 6.79 -17.72
CA GLY A 72 3.66 7.33 -18.33
C GLY A 72 2.52 7.49 -17.33
N TYR A 73 2.85 7.89 -16.10
CA TYR A 73 1.89 8.29 -15.07
C TYR A 73 2.09 9.75 -14.70
N ALA A 74 1.02 10.39 -14.25
CA ALA A 74 1.07 11.74 -13.70
C ALA A 74 0.14 11.86 -12.49
N ILE A 75 0.48 12.75 -11.57
CA ILE A 75 -0.46 13.27 -10.59
C ILE A 75 -0.93 14.62 -11.08
N MET A 76 -2.24 14.80 -11.17
CA MET A 76 -2.84 16.04 -11.64
C MET A 76 -3.71 16.65 -10.55
N THR A 77 -3.47 17.93 -10.21
CA THR A 77 -4.43 18.72 -9.43
C THR A 77 -5.26 19.54 -10.42
N VAL A 78 -6.57 19.33 -10.41
CA VAL A 78 -7.47 19.97 -11.39
C VAL A 78 -8.74 20.51 -10.70
N PRO A 79 -9.28 21.66 -11.13
CA PRO A 79 -10.61 22.10 -10.70
C PRO A 79 -11.68 21.03 -10.98
N GLU A 80 -12.62 20.84 -10.06
CA GLU A 80 -13.71 19.83 -10.24
C GLU A 80 -14.45 20.05 -11.56
N SER A 81 -14.64 21.30 -11.98
CA SER A 81 -15.28 21.67 -13.26
C SER A 81 -14.53 21.19 -14.51
N PHE A 82 -13.26 20.81 -14.39
CA PHE A 82 -12.46 20.33 -15.54
C PHE A 82 -12.44 18.80 -15.63
N VAL A 83 -12.82 18.08 -14.56
CA VAL A 83 -12.64 16.63 -14.49
C VAL A 83 -13.33 15.92 -15.64
N ASP A 84 -14.60 16.23 -15.92
CA ASP A 84 -15.34 15.61 -17.03
C ASP A 84 -14.67 15.82 -18.40
N ALA A 85 -14.05 16.99 -18.60
CA ALA A 85 -13.37 17.32 -19.84
C ALA A 85 -12.05 16.54 -20.03
N LEU A 86 -11.41 16.05 -18.95
CA LEU A 86 -10.22 15.21 -19.04
C LEU A 86 -10.50 13.89 -19.78
N ALA A 87 -11.72 13.37 -19.71
CA ALA A 87 -12.10 12.17 -20.46
C ALA A 87 -12.02 12.34 -21.99
N LEU A 88 -12.05 13.58 -22.48
CA LEU A 88 -11.97 13.92 -23.92
C LEU A 88 -10.53 14.08 -24.42
N VAL A 89 -9.54 14.12 -23.52
CA VAL A 89 -8.11 14.22 -23.88
C VAL A 89 -7.66 12.86 -24.41
N GLU A 90 -7.14 12.85 -25.63
CA GLU A 90 -6.75 11.62 -26.33
C GLU A 90 -5.60 10.92 -25.61
N GLU A 91 -4.62 11.67 -25.15
CA GLU A 91 -3.42 11.17 -24.47
C GLU A 91 -3.71 10.52 -23.13
N ILE A 92 -4.86 10.80 -22.49
CA ILE A 92 -5.27 10.19 -21.24
C ILE A 92 -5.93 8.84 -21.48
N GLU A 93 -5.35 7.79 -20.92
CA GLU A 93 -5.85 6.43 -20.98
C GLU A 93 -6.86 6.12 -19.87
N TYR A 94 -6.51 6.47 -18.61
CA TYR A 94 -7.33 6.20 -17.44
C TYR A 94 -7.04 7.14 -16.28
N ILE A 95 -8.05 7.39 -15.44
CA ILE A 95 -7.98 8.32 -14.30
C ILE A 95 -8.56 7.65 -13.06
N GLU A 96 -7.79 7.67 -11.96
CA GLU A 96 -8.23 7.25 -10.63
C GLU A 96 -8.12 8.39 -9.62
N LYS A 97 -8.97 8.36 -8.58
CA LYS A 97 -8.76 9.13 -7.38
C LYS A 97 -7.76 8.43 -6.44
N PRO A 98 -7.01 9.16 -5.60
CA PRO A 98 -6.13 8.54 -4.61
C PRO A 98 -6.94 7.78 -3.55
N LYS A 99 -6.28 6.81 -2.91
CA LYS A 99 -6.80 6.00 -1.80
C LYS A 99 -5.94 6.18 -0.57
N ARG A 100 -6.50 6.01 0.62
CA ARG A 100 -5.79 6.08 1.90
C ARG A 100 -4.85 4.89 2.06
N LEU A 101 -3.76 5.12 2.78
CA LEU A 101 -2.80 4.09 3.19
C LEU A 101 -2.72 4.05 4.71
N PHE A 102 -2.57 2.87 5.28
CA PHE A 102 -2.53 2.66 6.73
C PHE A 102 -1.23 1.97 7.13
N PHE A 103 -0.61 2.46 8.23
CA PHE A 103 0.52 1.79 8.85
C PHE A 103 0.05 0.61 9.68
N GLU A 104 0.80 -0.49 9.63
CA GLU A 104 0.42 -1.74 10.28
C GLU A 104 1.28 -1.98 11.52
N THR A 105 0.73 -1.78 12.73
CA THR A 105 1.47 -1.87 14.00
C THR A 105 0.96 -2.96 14.91
N LEU A 106 1.88 -3.78 15.44
CA LEU A 106 1.73 -4.66 16.62
C LEU A 106 3.11 -5.19 17.07
N GLN A 107 3.26 -5.73 18.28
CA GLN A 107 4.57 -5.95 18.94
C GLN A 107 5.20 -7.34 18.79
N GLY A 108 6.55 -7.46 18.76
CA GLY A 108 7.32 -8.67 19.05
C GLY A 108 8.55 -9.07 18.21
N LYS A 109 9.53 -9.87 18.61
CA LYS A 109 10.86 -10.18 18.01
C LYS A 109 11.29 -11.65 17.87
N LEU A 110 12.15 -12.00 17.00
CA LEU A 110 13.52 -12.53 16.69
C LEU A 110 13.53 -13.71 15.72
N ALA A 111 14.39 -13.67 14.72
CA ALA A 111 15.11 -14.69 13.95
C ALA A 111 14.93 -14.69 12.42
N SER A 112 15.94 -14.25 11.74
CA SER A 112 16.26 -14.65 10.35
C SER A 112 17.71 -15.11 10.36
N CYS A 113 18.14 -16.04 9.48
CA CYS A 113 19.51 -16.60 9.43
C CYS A 113 20.62 -15.55 9.20
N ILE A 114 20.50 -14.39 9.84
CA ILE A 114 21.46 -13.29 9.84
C ILE A 114 22.22 -13.40 11.14
N VAL A 115 23.29 -14.22 11.14
CA VAL A 115 24.17 -14.35 12.31
C VAL A 115 25.47 -13.62 11.98
N PRO A 116 25.78 -12.53 12.70
CA PRO A 116 27.11 -11.95 12.66
C PRO A 116 28.11 -13.01 13.14
N GLY A 117 29.03 -13.44 12.29
CA GLY A 117 30.10 -14.38 12.65
C GLY A 117 29.82 -15.87 12.47
N SER A 118 28.76 -16.30 11.77
CA SER A 118 28.62 -17.70 11.36
C SER A 118 29.71 -18.08 10.34
N GLN A 119 30.15 -19.36 10.34
CA GLN A 119 31.26 -19.89 9.53
C GLN A 119 31.09 -19.81 7.99
N LEU A 120 29.96 -19.26 7.51
CA LEU A 120 29.76 -18.82 6.14
C LEU A 120 30.01 -17.30 6.10
N GLY A 121 31.29 -16.93 6.23
CA GLY A 121 31.81 -15.57 6.32
C GLY A 121 31.29 -14.60 5.27
N THR A 122 30.06 -14.16 5.41
CA THR A 122 29.59 -13.01 4.64
C THR A 122 30.06 -11.75 5.35
N THR A 123 31.07 -11.13 4.77
CA THR A 123 31.49 -9.74 5.09
C THR A 123 30.49 -8.73 4.56
N LEU A 124 29.34 -9.18 4.03
CA LEU A 124 28.32 -8.32 3.44
C LEU A 124 27.59 -7.55 4.53
N ARG A 125 27.56 -6.24 4.40
CA ARG A 125 26.93 -5.29 5.33
C ARG A 125 26.09 -4.23 4.64
N GLY A 126 25.86 -4.37 3.31
CA GLY A 126 25.09 -3.43 2.49
C GLY A 126 25.89 -2.27 1.92
N GLN A 127 27.22 -2.31 2.00
CA GLN A 127 28.09 -1.25 1.50
C GLN A 127 27.85 -1.00 0.00
N GLY A 128 27.76 0.27 -0.39
CA GLY A 128 27.54 0.68 -1.79
C GLY A 128 26.10 0.54 -2.29
N VAL A 129 25.21 -0.06 -1.52
CA VAL A 129 23.78 -0.19 -1.81
C VAL A 129 22.99 0.82 -0.99
N LEU A 130 21.97 1.43 -1.58
CA LEU A 130 21.03 2.30 -0.91
C LEU A 130 19.88 1.46 -0.30
N VAL A 131 19.50 1.78 0.93
CA VAL A 131 18.24 1.32 1.51
C VAL A 131 17.29 2.51 1.56
N ALA A 132 16.16 2.40 0.89
CA ALA A 132 15.14 3.43 0.91
C ALA A 132 13.94 2.98 1.76
N VAL A 133 13.47 3.85 2.65
CA VAL A 133 12.30 3.59 3.51
C VAL A 133 11.25 4.67 3.23
N ILE A 134 10.08 4.22 2.78
CA ILE A 134 8.90 5.07 2.62
C ILE A 134 7.95 4.75 3.76
N ASP A 135 7.82 5.68 4.73
CA ASP A 135 7.11 5.39 5.98
C ASP A 135 6.67 6.67 6.72
N SER A 136 6.46 6.61 8.03
CA SER A 136 6.08 7.73 8.90
C SER A 136 7.19 8.76 9.16
N GLY A 137 8.40 8.54 8.63
CA GLY A 137 9.59 9.34 8.85
C GLY A 137 10.72 8.55 9.50
N ILE A 138 11.65 9.26 10.13
CA ILE A 138 12.79 8.67 10.85
C ILE A 138 13.25 9.60 11.98
N ALA A 139 13.68 9.01 13.10
CA ALA A 139 14.41 9.74 14.14
C ALA A 139 15.87 9.96 13.69
N TRP A 140 16.08 10.92 12.79
CA TRP A 140 17.36 11.16 12.10
C TRP A 140 18.53 11.48 13.04
N ARG A 141 18.24 11.86 14.31
CA ARG A 141 19.25 12.07 15.36
C ARG A 141 19.72 10.78 16.00
N ASN A 142 19.01 9.66 15.83
CA ASN A 142 19.36 8.40 16.46
C ASN A 142 20.74 7.93 15.98
N GLN A 143 21.58 7.45 16.91
CA GLN A 143 22.93 6.99 16.63
C GLN A 143 22.98 5.81 15.67
N ASP A 144 21.92 5.01 15.60
CA ASP A 144 21.80 3.88 14.68
C ASP A 144 21.84 4.30 13.19
N PHE A 145 21.62 5.58 12.91
CA PHE A 145 21.64 6.14 11.55
C PHE A 145 22.83 7.07 11.29
N ARG A 146 23.89 6.97 12.12
CA ARG A 146 25.12 7.76 11.99
C ARG A 146 26.32 6.89 11.65
N ASN A 147 27.29 7.50 11.00
CA ASN A 147 28.63 6.95 10.83
C ASN A 147 29.41 7.00 12.16
N THR A 148 30.51 6.30 12.23
CA THR A 148 31.41 6.31 13.41
C THR A 148 32.03 7.67 13.70
N ASP A 149 32.12 8.55 12.70
CA ASP A 149 32.56 9.95 12.84
C ASP A 149 31.44 10.91 13.32
N GLY A 150 30.24 10.38 13.56
CA GLY A 150 29.05 11.13 14.00
C GLY A 150 28.23 11.75 12.87
N THR A 151 28.67 11.68 11.62
CA THR A 151 27.91 12.16 10.46
C THR A 151 26.71 11.25 10.15
N SER A 152 25.70 11.79 9.47
CA SER A 152 24.50 11.03 9.09
C SER A 152 24.78 10.01 7.99
N ARG A 153 24.18 8.82 8.08
CA ARG A 153 24.06 7.86 6.97
C ARG A 153 22.87 8.13 6.06
N ILE A 154 22.01 9.08 6.43
CA ILE A 154 20.87 9.52 5.63
C ILE A 154 21.39 10.51 4.59
N LEU A 155 21.38 10.09 3.31
CA LEU A 155 21.79 10.95 2.19
C LEU A 155 20.72 11.99 1.87
N TYR A 156 19.46 11.55 1.90
CA TYR A 156 18.29 12.38 1.61
C TYR A 156 17.12 12.01 2.51
N LEU A 157 16.43 13.01 3.02
CA LEU A 157 15.18 12.92 3.76
C LEU A 157 14.16 13.84 3.11
N TRP A 158 13.14 13.28 2.48
CA TRP A 158 12.00 14.04 1.97
C TRP A 158 10.81 13.91 2.90
N ASP A 159 10.46 14.99 3.57
CA ASP A 159 9.24 15.05 4.39
C ASP A 159 8.11 15.69 3.59
N GLN A 160 7.17 14.89 3.14
CA GLN A 160 6.02 15.35 2.34
C GLN A 160 5.00 16.13 3.17
N THR A 161 5.08 16.09 4.50
CA THR A 161 4.14 16.79 5.41
C THR A 161 4.52 18.24 5.69
N LEU A 162 5.70 18.67 5.28
CA LEU A 162 6.22 19.99 5.55
C LEU A 162 5.87 21.01 4.44
N GLN A 163 5.71 22.25 4.83
CA GLN A 163 5.54 23.39 3.92
C GLN A 163 6.78 24.28 3.95
N ALA A 164 7.47 24.40 2.83
CA ALA A 164 8.73 25.15 2.72
C ALA A 164 8.61 26.61 3.18
N GLY A 165 7.50 27.30 2.84
CA GLY A 165 7.23 28.67 3.27
C GLY A 165 7.19 28.82 4.78
N GLN A 166 6.44 27.97 5.48
CA GLN A 166 6.30 28.00 6.93
C GLN A 166 7.61 27.72 7.66
N ILE A 167 8.46 26.84 7.10
CA ILE A 167 9.76 26.56 7.70
C ILE A 167 10.69 27.78 7.56
N ARG A 168 10.70 28.41 6.38
CA ARG A 168 11.49 29.63 6.16
C ARG A 168 11.07 30.75 7.12
N GLU A 169 9.77 30.97 7.30
CA GLU A 169 9.25 31.98 8.24
C GLU A 169 9.73 31.72 9.67
N ARG A 170 9.57 30.48 10.19
CA ARG A 170 10.02 30.09 11.52
C ARG A 170 11.53 30.22 11.69
N ALA A 171 12.30 29.88 10.67
CA ALA A 171 13.74 29.98 10.68
C ALA A 171 14.22 31.46 10.75
N VAL A 172 13.54 32.36 10.04
CA VAL A 172 13.78 33.81 10.10
C VAL A 172 13.40 34.37 11.48
N GLU A 173 12.21 34.02 12.01
CA GLU A 173 11.73 34.47 13.32
C GLU A 173 12.64 34.03 14.46
N SER A 174 13.25 32.84 14.35
CA SER A 174 14.20 32.32 15.36
C SER A 174 15.57 32.99 15.34
N GLY A 175 15.85 33.84 14.35
CA GLY A 175 17.14 34.52 14.17
C GLY A 175 18.29 33.60 13.73
N LEU A 176 18.00 32.35 13.36
CA LEU A 176 18.98 31.38 12.87
C LEU A 176 19.51 31.71 11.46
N PHE A 177 18.78 32.51 10.71
CA PHE A 177 19.14 32.92 9.37
C PHE A 177 19.37 34.44 9.32
N THR A 178 20.63 34.82 9.47
CA THR A 178 21.08 36.20 9.21
C THR A 178 22.02 36.19 8.01
N GLY A 179 21.56 36.64 6.83
CA GLY A 179 22.42 36.86 5.67
C GLY A 179 22.66 35.65 4.77
N GLU A 180 23.89 35.43 4.30
CA GLU A 180 24.27 34.46 3.27
C GLU A 180 24.12 32.98 3.60
N ASN A 181 23.73 32.61 4.83
CA ASN A 181 23.60 31.23 5.31
C ASN A 181 22.16 30.70 5.26
N SER A 182 21.34 31.12 4.30
CA SER A 182 19.97 30.60 4.18
C SER A 182 19.96 29.17 3.64
N ILE A 183 19.42 28.23 4.41
CA ILE A 183 19.07 26.89 3.89
C ILE A 183 17.91 27.08 2.92
N ASP A 184 18.08 26.63 1.69
CA ASP A 184 16.97 26.62 0.72
C ASP A 184 16.06 25.43 0.99
N TYR A 185 14.94 25.68 1.68
CA TYR A 185 13.90 24.70 1.89
C TYR A 185 13.01 24.64 0.66
N ALA A 186 13.05 23.52 -0.04
CA ALA A 186 12.26 23.29 -1.25
C ALA A 186 11.80 21.84 -1.35
N PRO A 187 10.72 21.56 -2.07
CA PRO A 187 10.42 20.22 -2.55
C PRO A 187 11.56 19.71 -3.45
N PRO A 188 11.68 18.38 -3.62
CA PRO A 188 12.59 17.83 -4.64
C PRO A 188 12.21 18.30 -6.05
N ASP A 189 13.17 18.33 -6.96
CA ASP A 189 12.95 18.73 -8.34
C ASP A 189 11.85 17.91 -9.03
N GLY A 190 10.89 18.62 -9.63
CA GLY A 190 9.73 18.05 -10.32
C GLY A 190 8.56 17.70 -9.41
N PHE A 191 8.61 18.06 -8.12
CA PHE A 191 7.52 17.93 -7.17
C PHE A 191 7.13 19.28 -6.56
N TYR A 192 5.89 19.37 -6.05
CA TYR A 192 5.33 20.65 -5.55
C TYR A 192 5.08 20.67 -4.04
N SER A 193 5.28 19.53 -3.36
CA SER A 193 4.96 19.41 -1.93
C SER A 193 6.13 18.83 -1.12
N GLY A 194 6.13 19.14 0.17
CA GLY A 194 7.14 18.65 1.10
C GLY A 194 8.42 19.49 1.08
N VAL A 195 9.42 18.98 1.82
CA VAL A 195 10.76 19.55 1.88
C VAL A 195 11.80 18.43 1.83
N GLU A 196 12.77 18.55 0.93
CA GLU A 196 13.94 17.67 0.89
C GLU A 196 15.06 18.23 1.77
N PHE A 197 15.67 17.38 2.57
CA PHE A 197 16.90 17.64 3.30
C PHE A 197 18.00 16.69 2.80
N ASN A 198 19.14 17.25 2.41
CA ASN A 198 20.31 16.47 2.03
C ASN A 198 21.19 16.17 3.26
N GLN A 199 22.16 15.29 3.09
CA GLN A 199 23.08 14.87 4.15
C GLN A 199 23.83 16.05 4.82
N ALA A 200 24.22 17.07 4.05
CA ALA A 200 24.93 18.25 4.58
C ALA A 200 24.03 19.05 5.54
N GLN A 201 22.76 19.23 5.18
CA GLN A 201 21.77 19.91 6.04
C GLN A 201 21.49 19.11 7.32
N ILE A 202 21.37 17.77 7.20
CA ILE A 202 21.19 16.87 8.35
C ILE A 202 22.42 16.95 9.26
N ASN A 203 23.64 16.94 8.71
CA ASN A 203 24.88 17.06 9.49
C ASN A 203 24.99 18.43 10.18
N ALA A 204 24.57 19.51 9.51
CA ALA A 204 24.50 20.83 10.14
C ALA A 204 23.55 20.83 11.35
N ALA A 205 22.39 20.18 11.21
CA ALA A 205 21.42 20.02 12.29
C ALA A 205 21.90 19.10 13.43
N LEU A 206 22.72 18.08 13.13
CA LEU A 206 23.35 17.23 14.14
C LEU A 206 24.42 17.98 14.95
N ASN A 207 25.13 18.92 14.32
CA ASN A 207 26.20 19.73 14.93
C ASN A 207 25.68 21.04 15.55
N ALA A 208 24.37 21.29 15.55
CA ALA A 208 23.75 22.47 16.11
C ALA A 208 24.06 22.58 17.63
N SER A 209 24.09 23.81 18.17
CA SER A 209 24.44 24.09 19.56
C SER A 209 23.43 23.51 20.57
N SER A 210 22.21 23.24 20.12
CA SER A 210 21.14 22.62 20.90
C SER A 210 20.23 21.75 20.04
N GLU A 211 19.50 20.84 20.68
CA GLU A 211 18.48 20.02 19.98
C GLU A 211 17.38 20.89 19.38
N ILE A 212 17.00 21.97 20.04
CA ILE A 212 16.00 22.93 19.58
C ILE A 212 16.45 23.55 18.25
N GLU A 213 17.68 24.05 18.19
CA GLU A 213 18.25 24.63 16.98
C GLU A 213 18.31 23.62 15.82
N GLY A 214 18.79 22.41 16.11
CA GLY A 214 18.82 21.39 15.08
C GLY A 214 17.43 20.96 14.58
N ASN A 215 16.41 20.97 15.45
CA ASN A 215 15.03 20.69 15.04
C ASN A 215 14.40 21.86 14.26
N LEU A 216 14.92 23.07 14.40
CA LEU A 216 14.56 24.19 13.53
C LEU A 216 15.21 24.06 12.14
N LEU A 217 16.44 23.54 12.06
CA LEU A 217 17.14 23.28 10.80
C LEU A 217 16.54 22.10 10.02
N VAL A 218 16.19 21.01 10.70
CA VAL A 218 15.54 19.81 10.11
C VAL A 218 14.32 19.45 10.95
N PRO A 219 13.16 20.10 10.71
CA PRO A 219 11.95 19.92 11.51
C PRO A 219 11.15 18.65 11.17
N SER A 220 11.75 17.70 10.47
CA SER A 220 11.13 16.41 10.19
C SER A 220 11.16 15.52 11.42
N LEU A 221 10.00 15.04 11.86
CA LEU A 221 9.84 14.21 13.04
C LEU A 221 9.06 12.94 12.69
N ASP A 222 9.56 11.79 13.14
CA ASP A 222 8.78 10.54 13.13
C ASP A 222 7.89 10.51 14.39
N THR A 223 6.63 10.92 14.24
CA THR A 223 5.72 11.02 15.39
C THR A 223 5.22 9.65 15.88
N SER A 224 5.10 8.67 14.99
CA SER A 224 4.67 7.30 15.33
C SER A 224 5.82 6.43 15.83
N GLY A 225 7.04 6.65 15.33
CA GLY A 225 8.20 5.79 15.57
C GLY A 225 8.25 4.56 14.64
N HIS A 226 7.23 4.35 13.80
CA HIS A 226 7.14 3.19 12.94
C HIS A 226 8.25 3.17 11.89
N GLY A 227 8.45 4.26 11.15
CA GLY A 227 9.51 4.37 10.15
C GLY A 227 10.92 4.29 10.74
N THR A 228 11.13 4.77 11.98
CA THR A 228 12.39 4.62 12.72
C THR A 228 12.67 3.14 12.99
N ALA A 229 11.68 2.39 13.47
CA ALA A 229 11.81 0.96 13.72
C ALA A 229 12.10 0.18 12.44
N VAL A 230 11.33 0.45 11.37
CA VAL A 230 11.51 -0.16 10.05
C VAL A 230 12.91 0.10 9.48
N ALA A 231 13.36 1.37 9.49
CA ALA A 231 14.71 1.73 9.03
C ALA A 231 15.81 1.07 9.86
N GLY A 232 15.60 0.96 11.18
CA GLY A 232 16.54 0.29 12.09
C GLY A 232 16.70 -1.19 11.79
N ILE A 233 15.59 -1.91 11.56
CA ILE A 233 15.63 -3.34 11.21
C ILE A 233 16.31 -3.55 9.86
N ALA A 234 16.02 -2.71 8.86
CA ALA A 234 16.62 -2.84 7.54
C ALA A 234 18.12 -2.51 7.55
N ALA A 235 18.51 -1.39 8.16
CA ALA A 235 19.84 -0.81 7.98
C ALA A 235 20.39 -0.01 9.18
N GLY A 236 19.83 -0.11 10.39
CA GLY A 236 20.42 0.46 11.59
C GLY A 236 21.79 -0.18 11.86
N ASN A 237 22.78 0.61 12.31
CA ASN A 237 24.10 0.04 12.63
C ASN A 237 24.21 -0.44 14.09
N GLY A 238 23.17 -0.28 14.91
CA GLY A 238 23.19 -0.67 16.32
C GLY A 238 24.02 0.25 17.22
N GLY A 239 24.35 1.45 16.75
CA GLY A 239 25.23 2.38 17.45
C GLY A 239 24.79 2.72 18.88
N THR A 240 23.49 2.73 19.14
CA THR A 240 22.93 2.92 20.49
C THR A 240 23.09 1.67 21.39
N SER A 241 23.23 0.48 20.80
CA SER A 241 23.29 -0.82 21.50
C SER A 241 24.68 -1.46 21.53
N GLY A 242 25.71 -0.79 21.00
CA GLY A 242 27.02 -1.40 20.81
C GLY A 242 26.98 -2.59 19.85
N ASP A 243 26.33 -2.42 18.71
CA ASP A 243 26.12 -3.37 17.62
C ASP A 243 25.20 -4.58 17.93
N VAL A 244 24.65 -4.69 19.15
CA VAL A 244 23.81 -5.84 19.57
C VAL A 244 22.53 -5.92 18.73
N TYR A 245 21.94 -4.78 18.40
CA TYR A 245 20.70 -4.68 17.63
C TYR A 245 20.89 -4.04 16.27
N ALA A 246 22.04 -4.30 15.63
CA ALA A 246 22.27 -3.88 14.26
C ALA A 246 21.23 -4.50 13.31
N GLY A 247 20.77 -3.72 12.35
CA GLY A 247 19.91 -4.17 11.25
C GLY A 247 20.64 -5.10 10.29
N VAL A 248 19.96 -5.49 9.22
CA VAL A 248 20.45 -6.49 8.26
C VAL A 248 21.55 -5.93 7.39
N ALA A 249 21.46 -4.68 6.93
CA ALA A 249 22.41 -4.00 6.06
C ALA A 249 23.00 -2.74 6.72
N PRO A 250 23.77 -2.88 7.82
CA PRO A 250 24.15 -1.78 8.70
C PRO A 250 25.14 -0.77 8.08
N GLU A 251 25.73 -1.05 6.90
CA GLU A 251 26.61 -0.13 6.19
C GLU A 251 25.95 0.46 4.92
N SER A 252 24.68 0.18 4.67
CA SER A 252 23.92 0.87 3.65
C SER A 252 23.66 2.32 4.03
N GLU A 253 23.72 3.23 3.05
CA GLU A 253 23.25 4.60 3.22
C GLU A 253 21.76 4.70 2.90
N LEU A 254 21.10 5.70 3.49
CA LEU A 254 19.66 5.75 3.56
C LEU A 254 19.06 6.86 2.69
N ILE A 255 17.93 6.57 2.05
CA ILE A 255 16.99 7.55 1.48
C ILE A 255 15.67 7.37 2.22
N ILE A 256 15.19 8.42 2.86
CA ILE A 256 13.97 8.38 3.65
C ILE A 256 12.91 9.26 3.01
N VAL A 257 11.70 8.73 2.85
CA VAL A 257 10.53 9.52 2.50
C VAL A 257 9.49 9.37 3.59
N LYS A 258 9.18 10.48 4.26
CA LYS A 258 8.06 10.55 5.16
C LYS A 258 6.80 10.85 4.38
N LEU A 259 5.89 9.87 4.34
CA LEU A 259 4.61 9.99 3.66
C LEU A 259 3.65 10.92 4.38
N GLY A 260 2.87 11.63 3.62
CA GLY A 260 1.76 12.43 4.11
C GLY A 260 1.53 13.69 3.29
N THR A 261 0.62 14.52 3.79
CA THR A 261 0.32 15.82 3.22
C THR A 261 0.51 16.89 4.29
N PRO A 262 0.75 18.17 3.93
CA PRO A 262 0.89 19.25 4.90
C PRO A 262 -0.45 19.63 5.59
N ARG A 263 -1.33 18.70 5.83
CA ARG A 263 -2.66 18.89 6.43
C ARG A 263 -2.78 18.15 7.75
N ALA A 264 -3.44 18.75 8.72
CA ALA A 264 -3.73 18.10 9.98
C ALA A 264 -4.70 16.92 9.77
N ASN A 265 -4.45 15.81 10.48
CA ASN A 265 -5.31 14.61 10.49
C ASN A 265 -5.52 13.94 9.12
N SER A 266 -4.58 14.07 8.17
CA SER A 266 -4.65 13.36 6.90
C SER A 266 -3.88 12.04 6.96
N PHE A 267 -4.47 10.99 6.40
CA PHE A 267 -3.76 9.74 6.14
C PHE A 267 -2.89 9.89 4.88
N PRO A 268 -1.73 9.20 4.80
CA PRO A 268 -1.01 9.05 3.56
C PRO A 268 -1.90 8.44 2.47
N ARG A 269 -1.70 8.85 1.23
CA ARG A 269 -2.50 8.40 0.08
C ARG A 269 -1.59 7.73 -0.96
N THR A 270 -2.22 7.04 -1.88
CA THR A 270 -1.50 6.38 -3.00
C THR A 270 -0.72 7.37 -3.87
N THR A 271 -1.16 8.62 -3.96
CA THR A 271 -0.43 9.70 -4.68
C THR A 271 0.90 10.03 -4.02
N GLU A 272 0.95 10.17 -2.70
CA GLU A 272 2.21 10.39 -1.96
C GLU A 272 3.18 9.22 -2.18
N LEU A 273 2.68 7.98 -2.19
CA LEU A 273 3.48 6.79 -2.47
C LEU A 273 4.06 6.80 -3.88
N MET A 274 3.26 7.13 -4.90
CA MET A 274 3.73 7.17 -6.28
C MET A 274 4.82 8.23 -6.48
N ARG A 275 4.66 9.41 -5.83
CA ARG A 275 5.69 10.44 -5.78
C ARG A 275 6.97 9.94 -5.12
N ALA A 276 6.85 9.29 -3.96
CA ALA A 276 7.97 8.76 -3.19
C ALA A 276 8.78 7.73 -3.98
N LEU A 277 8.12 6.78 -4.64
CA LEU A 277 8.77 5.77 -5.48
C LEU A 277 9.48 6.42 -6.67
N THR A 278 8.82 7.36 -7.35
CA THR A 278 9.43 8.12 -8.45
C THR A 278 10.68 8.87 -7.99
N TYR A 279 10.61 9.53 -6.84
CA TYR A 279 11.71 10.26 -6.24
C TYR A 279 12.91 9.36 -5.94
N ILE A 280 12.68 8.23 -5.23
CA ILE A 280 13.74 7.29 -4.84
C ILE A 280 14.46 6.73 -6.08
N VAL A 281 13.69 6.31 -7.10
CA VAL A 281 14.29 5.78 -8.33
C VAL A 281 15.10 6.85 -9.06
N ARG A 282 14.62 8.09 -9.15
CA ARG A 282 15.40 9.21 -9.71
C ARG A 282 16.70 9.43 -8.94
N LYS A 283 16.66 9.49 -7.59
CA LYS A 283 17.86 9.63 -6.75
C LYS A 283 18.85 8.46 -6.93
N SER A 284 18.34 7.23 -7.00
CA SER A 284 19.18 6.05 -7.28
C SER A 284 19.90 6.14 -8.61
N LEU A 285 19.23 6.62 -9.66
CA LEU A 285 19.81 6.83 -10.99
C LEU A 285 20.85 7.98 -10.98
N GLU A 286 20.55 9.11 -10.32
CA GLU A 286 21.47 10.25 -10.14
C GLU A 286 22.76 9.80 -9.43
N LEU A 287 22.62 9.04 -8.34
CA LEU A 287 23.74 8.50 -7.57
C LEU A 287 24.43 7.31 -8.26
N ARG A 288 23.83 6.74 -9.31
CA ARG A 288 24.30 5.54 -10.03
C ARG A 288 24.49 4.33 -9.11
N ARG A 289 23.61 4.20 -8.10
CA ARG A 289 23.70 3.15 -7.08
C ARG A 289 22.44 2.29 -7.07
N PRO A 290 22.58 0.97 -6.79
CA PRO A 290 21.42 0.11 -6.61
C PRO A 290 20.67 0.48 -5.31
N VAL A 291 19.34 0.26 -5.29
CA VAL A 291 18.48 0.59 -4.15
C VAL A 291 17.52 -0.54 -3.80
N ALA A 292 17.46 -0.91 -2.52
CA ALA A 292 16.42 -1.74 -1.93
C ALA A 292 15.39 -0.86 -1.24
N ILE A 293 14.12 -0.98 -1.64
CA ILE A 293 13.02 -0.09 -1.21
C ILE A 293 12.07 -0.86 -0.30
N ASN A 294 11.78 -0.33 0.88
CA ASN A 294 10.88 -0.88 1.87
C ASN A 294 9.53 -0.16 1.86
N LEU A 295 8.44 -0.92 1.74
CA LEU A 295 7.06 -0.47 1.88
C LEU A 295 6.37 -1.28 2.99
N SER A 296 6.06 -0.63 4.10
CA SER A 296 5.46 -1.25 5.29
C SER A 296 4.06 -0.69 5.58
N PHE A 297 3.22 -0.56 4.56
CA PHE A 297 1.85 -0.08 4.64
C PHE A 297 1.03 -0.60 3.46
N GLY A 298 -0.30 -0.53 3.59
CA GLY A 298 -1.21 -0.97 2.55
C GLY A 298 -2.65 -0.53 2.78
N ASN A 299 -3.54 -0.99 1.92
CA ASN A 299 -4.99 -0.84 2.05
C ASN A 299 -5.71 -2.07 1.51
N THR A 300 -7.04 -2.11 1.68
CA THR A 300 -7.90 -3.22 1.24
C THR A 300 -8.75 -2.87 0.00
N TYR A 301 -8.44 -1.75 -0.68
CA TYR A 301 -9.23 -1.29 -1.83
C TYR A 301 -8.68 -1.82 -3.14
N GLY A 302 -9.44 -2.71 -3.77
CA GLY A 302 -9.14 -3.26 -5.08
C GLY A 302 -9.41 -4.75 -5.21
N SER A 303 -9.10 -5.30 -6.38
CA SER A 303 -9.37 -6.69 -6.73
C SER A 303 -8.43 -7.71 -6.10
N HIS A 304 -7.37 -7.29 -5.41
CA HIS A 304 -6.32 -8.11 -4.78
C HIS A 304 -5.65 -9.14 -5.73
N ASN A 305 -5.62 -8.84 -7.02
CA ASN A 305 -5.03 -9.70 -8.05
C ASN A 305 -3.80 -9.07 -8.75
N GLY A 306 -3.26 -7.98 -8.21
CA GLY A 306 -2.06 -7.32 -8.74
C GLY A 306 -2.31 -6.40 -9.92
N THR A 307 -3.56 -6.03 -10.21
CA THR A 307 -3.91 -5.29 -11.42
C THR A 307 -4.44 -3.88 -11.20
N SER A 308 -4.49 -3.39 -9.95
CA SER A 308 -4.82 -1.99 -9.69
C SER A 308 -3.84 -1.03 -10.37
N LEU A 309 -4.26 0.21 -10.60
CA LEU A 309 -3.38 1.21 -11.26
C LEU A 309 -2.09 1.45 -10.47
N LEU A 310 -2.18 1.49 -9.14
CA LEU A 310 -1.02 1.59 -8.25
C LEU A 310 -0.06 0.40 -8.43
N GLU A 311 -0.58 -0.83 -8.46
CA GLU A 311 0.25 -2.04 -8.59
C GLU A 311 0.94 -2.10 -9.95
N ARG A 312 0.22 -1.74 -11.01
CA ARG A 312 0.80 -1.62 -12.36
C ARG A 312 1.89 -0.54 -12.43
N PHE A 313 1.68 0.59 -11.75
CA PHE A 313 2.72 1.61 -11.62
C PHE A 313 3.96 1.05 -10.92
N ILE A 314 3.80 0.35 -9.79
CA ILE A 314 4.90 -0.26 -9.04
C ILE A 314 5.63 -1.31 -9.88
N ASP A 315 4.91 -2.15 -10.60
CA ASP A 315 5.51 -3.14 -11.50
C ASP A 315 6.34 -2.47 -12.62
N ASN A 316 5.85 -1.36 -13.18
CA ASN A 316 6.59 -0.58 -14.17
C ASN A 316 7.83 0.10 -13.56
N VAL A 317 7.70 0.64 -12.34
CA VAL A 317 8.82 1.25 -11.60
C VAL A 317 9.92 0.23 -11.31
N SER A 318 9.55 -1.02 -11.00
CA SER A 318 10.48 -2.11 -10.74
C SER A 318 11.37 -2.46 -11.94
N GLU A 319 11.02 -2.04 -13.15
CA GLU A 319 11.83 -2.21 -14.37
C GLU A 319 12.81 -1.07 -14.64
N ILE A 320 12.75 0.02 -13.86
CA ILE A 320 13.56 1.23 -14.08
C ILE A 320 14.74 1.25 -13.13
N GLY A 321 15.96 1.18 -13.69
CA GLY A 321 17.18 1.19 -12.89
C GLY A 321 17.45 -0.13 -12.18
N ARG A 322 18.28 -0.08 -11.14
CA ARG A 322 18.68 -1.26 -10.34
C ARG A 322 18.00 -1.18 -8.98
N ASN A 323 16.74 -1.55 -8.92
CA ASN A 323 15.95 -1.50 -7.71
C ASN A 323 15.33 -2.85 -7.35
N VAL A 324 14.99 -3.02 -6.09
CA VAL A 324 14.16 -4.10 -5.53
C VAL A 324 13.14 -3.46 -4.59
N ILE A 325 11.87 -3.80 -4.74
CA ILE A 325 10.79 -3.28 -3.90
C ILE A 325 10.26 -4.43 -3.03
N CYS A 326 10.34 -4.28 -1.71
CA CYS A 326 9.81 -5.21 -0.72
C CYS A 326 8.57 -4.62 -0.07
N VAL A 327 7.50 -5.40 0.04
CA VAL A 327 6.19 -4.96 0.54
C VAL A 327 5.65 -5.94 1.57
N GLY A 328 5.16 -5.45 2.70
CA GLY A 328 4.49 -6.28 3.70
C GLY A 328 3.19 -6.88 3.17
N SER A 329 2.88 -8.11 3.55
CA SER A 329 1.66 -8.81 3.11
C SER A 329 0.38 -8.24 3.72
N GLY A 330 0.48 -7.38 4.73
CA GLY A 330 -0.65 -6.86 5.48
C GLY A 330 -0.94 -7.64 6.76
N ASN A 331 -1.71 -7.03 7.67
CA ASN A 331 -2.09 -7.65 8.95
C ASN A 331 -3.58 -8.07 8.99
N GLU A 332 -4.20 -8.24 7.83
CA GLU A 332 -5.64 -8.52 7.69
C GLU A 332 -5.98 -10.03 7.75
N GLY A 333 -5.00 -10.92 7.94
CA GLY A 333 -5.21 -12.37 7.92
C GLY A 333 -6.23 -12.90 8.93
N ALA A 334 -6.37 -12.25 10.09
CA ALA A 334 -7.31 -12.62 11.15
C ALA A 334 -8.39 -11.56 11.41
N SER A 335 -8.42 -10.45 10.67
CA SER A 335 -9.29 -9.28 10.93
C SER A 335 -10.79 -9.54 10.69
N GLY A 336 -11.13 -10.61 9.96
CA GLY A 336 -12.51 -10.88 9.55
C GLY A 336 -13.08 -9.91 8.51
N GLY A 337 -12.22 -9.11 7.87
CA GLY A 337 -12.59 -8.12 6.87
C GLY A 337 -12.76 -8.65 5.45
N HIS A 338 -12.53 -9.95 5.23
CA HIS A 338 -12.68 -10.59 3.93
C HIS A 338 -13.53 -11.84 4.00
N THR A 339 -14.34 -12.06 2.97
CA THR A 339 -15.00 -13.34 2.70
C THR A 339 -15.12 -13.57 1.20
N GLY A 340 -15.07 -14.80 0.78
CA GLY A 340 -15.22 -15.19 -0.62
C GLY A 340 -15.82 -16.58 -0.76
N GLY A 341 -16.25 -16.89 -1.97
CA GLY A 341 -16.87 -18.18 -2.27
C GLY A 341 -17.30 -18.28 -3.72
N SER A 342 -18.21 -19.20 -3.96
CA SER A 342 -18.78 -19.43 -5.29
C SER A 342 -20.30 -19.49 -5.23
N VAL A 343 -20.95 -18.75 -6.12
CA VAL A 343 -22.39 -18.85 -6.39
C VAL A 343 -22.61 -20.08 -7.25
N GLY A 344 -23.63 -20.89 -6.92
CA GLY A 344 -23.93 -22.14 -7.61
C GLY A 344 -24.03 -21.96 -9.13
N ILE A 345 -23.36 -22.83 -9.90
CA ILE A 345 -23.35 -22.80 -11.36
C ILE A 345 -24.72 -23.28 -11.86
N THR A 346 -25.48 -22.39 -12.49
CA THR A 346 -26.68 -22.77 -13.25
C THR A 346 -26.25 -23.45 -14.55
N SER A 347 -26.17 -24.77 -14.54
CA SER A 347 -25.93 -25.53 -15.76
C SER A 347 -27.20 -25.50 -16.63
N ASN A 348 -27.21 -24.66 -17.66
CA ASN A 348 -28.15 -24.80 -18.78
C ASN A 348 -27.73 -26.00 -19.63
N THR A 349 -27.94 -27.23 -19.14
CA THR A 349 -27.89 -28.43 -19.97
C THR A 349 -29.25 -28.63 -20.61
N THR A 350 -29.35 -28.26 -21.88
CA THR A 350 -30.40 -28.73 -22.77
C THR A 350 -30.31 -30.24 -22.90
N ALA A 351 -31.36 -30.91 -22.44
CA ALA A 351 -31.88 -32.22 -22.79
C ALA A 351 -30.95 -33.45 -22.83
N GLY A 352 -31.23 -34.37 -21.94
CA GLY A 352 -30.93 -35.79 -22.14
C GLY A 352 -30.75 -36.57 -20.84
N THR A 353 -31.87 -37.18 -20.38
CA THR A 353 -31.98 -38.23 -19.35
C THR A 353 -31.81 -37.84 -17.85
N SER A 354 -32.97 -37.86 -17.25
CA SER A 354 -33.31 -37.71 -15.84
C SER A 354 -32.68 -38.76 -14.93
N THR A 355 -32.07 -38.27 -13.84
CA THR A 355 -32.36 -38.85 -12.52
C THR A 355 -32.30 -37.71 -11.51
N GLY A 356 -33.42 -37.48 -10.84
CA GLY A 356 -33.73 -36.30 -10.06
C GLY A 356 -32.72 -35.92 -8.99
N MET A 357 -32.27 -34.67 -9.11
CA MET A 357 -32.01 -33.80 -7.96
C MET A 357 -32.57 -32.43 -8.32
N ALA A 358 -33.38 -31.90 -7.41
CA ALA A 358 -34.04 -30.62 -7.58
C ALA A 358 -32.99 -29.52 -7.83
N SER A 359 -33.02 -28.90 -9.01
CA SER A 359 -32.30 -27.66 -9.31
C SER A 359 -33.02 -26.49 -8.62
N GLY A 360 -32.92 -26.41 -7.32
CA GLY A 360 -33.18 -25.16 -6.60
C GLY A 360 -31.95 -24.30 -6.78
N ALA A 361 -32.08 -23.12 -7.38
CA ALA A 361 -31.05 -22.10 -7.32
C ALA A 361 -30.75 -21.85 -5.83
N SER A 362 -29.60 -22.34 -5.33
CA SER A 362 -29.25 -22.12 -3.93
C SER A 362 -28.71 -20.69 -3.84
N ASN A 363 -29.49 -19.81 -3.23
CA ASN A 363 -29.03 -18.47 -2.90
C ASN A 363 -27.83 -18.55 -1.96
N THR A 364 -26.77 -17.86 -2.29
CA THR A 364 -25.60 -17.72 -1.43
C THR A 364 -25.80 -16.54 -0.51
N LEU A 365 -25.73 -16.77 0.81
CA LEU A 365 -25.87 -15.73 1.82
C LEU A 365 -24.50 -15.33 2.36
N VAL A 366 -24.21 -14.02 2.30
CA VAL A 366 -23.03 -13.42 2.91
C VAL A 366 -23.51 -12.47 3.99
N GLU A 367 -23.18 -12.81 5.24
CA GLU A 367 -23.63 -12.10 6.44
C GLU A 367 -22.49 -11.23 6.98
N LEU A 368 -22.80 -9.95 7.22
CA LEU A 368 -21.91 -8.93 7.73
C LEU A 368 -22.45 -8.41 9.07
N ILE A 369 -21.68 -8.56 10.14
CA ILE A 369 -21.93 -7.90 11.40
C ILE A 369 -21.42 -6.47 11.30
N VAL A 370 -22.29 -5.50 11.52
CA VAL A 370 -21.91 -4.09 11.72
C VAL A 370 -21.95 -3.81 13.21
N GLY A 371 -20.83 -3.41 13.77
CA GLY A 371 -20.68 -3.08 15.18
C GLY A 371 -21.45 -1.82 15.58
N ASN A 372 -21.54 -1.60 16.89
CA ASN A 372 -22.13 -0.38 17.42
C ASN A 372 -21.24 0.84 17.13
N TYR A 373 -21.86 1.99 16.91
CA TYR A 373 -21.18 3.28 16.69
C TYR A 373 -20.31 3.33 15.41
N GLU A 374 -20.65 2.55 14.40
CA GLU A 374 -20.03 2.67 13.09
C GLU A 374 -20.53 3.95 12.40
N SER A 375 -19.63 4.91 12.14
CA SER A 375 -19.97 6.19 11.53
C SER A 375 -20.18 6.12 10.01
N GLY A 376 -19.69 5.09 9.39
CA GLY A 376 -19.83 4.77 7.97
C GLY A 376 -19.02 3.51 7.67
N LEU A 377 -19.41 2.81 6.62
CA LEU A 377 -18.74 1.57 6.21
C LEU A 377 -18.83 1.41 4.71
N ASN A 378 -17.74 1.06 4.07
CA ASN A 378 -17.81 0.62 2.68
C ASN A 378 -17.62 -0.89 2.57
N VAL A 379 -18.23 -1.47 1.55
CA VAL A 379 -18.15 -2.88 1.21
C VAL A 379 -17.89 -2.99 -0.28
N GLN A 380 -16.83 -3.68 -0.65
CA GLN A 380 -16.48 -3.96 -2.04
C GLN A 380 -16.85 -5.40 -2.36
N LEU A 381 -17.65 -5.60 -3.40
CA LEU A 381 -17.90 -6.91 -4.00
C LEU A 381 -17.17 -6.99 -5.33
N TRP A 382 -16.26 -7.94 -5.46
CA TRP A 382 -15.57 -8.27 -6.70
C TRP A 382 -16.06 -9.61 -7.23
N LYS A 383 -16.31 -9.68 -8.54
CA LYS A 383 -16.71 -10.88 -9.26
C LYS A 383 -16.16 -10.88 -10.68
N ASP A 384 -16.15 -12.03 -11.33
CA ASP A 384 -15.84 -12.09 -12.76
C ASP A 384 -16.92 -11.38 -13.57
N TYR A 385 -16.52 -10.56 -14.55
CA TYR A 385 -17.47 -9.77 -15.37
C TYR A 385 -18.41 -10.64 -16.21
N VAL A 386 -17.99 -11.85 -16.57
CA VAL A 386 -18.80 -12.82 -17.34
C VAL A 386 -20.00 -13.36 -16.55
N ASP A 387 -19.97 -13.27 -15.22
CA ASP A 387 -21.04 -13.72 -14.34
C ASP A 387 -22.07 -12.62 -14.09
N ARG A 388 -23.34 -12.98 -14.02
CA ARG A 388 -24.45 -12.09 -13.66
C ARG A 388 -25.15 -12.65 -12.42
N TYR A 389 -25.22 -11.80 -11.38
CA TYR A 389 -25.88 -12.11 -10.12
C TYR A 389 -27.05 -11.16 -9.89
N ARG A 390 -28.15 -11.66 -9.32
CA ARG A 390 -29.11 -10.83 -8.60
C ARG A 390 -28.59 -10.67 -7.19
N ILE A 391 -28.47 -9.44 -6.73
CA ILE A 391 -27.95 -9.10 -5.40
C ILE A 391 -29.07 -8.45 -4.61
N ARG A 392 -29.46 -9.05 -3.49
CA ARG A 392 -30.41 -8.47 -2.55
C ARG A 392 -29.70 -8.16 -1.25
N LEU A 393 -29.82 -6.90 -0.80
CA LEU A 393 -29.31 -6.48 0.50
C LEU A 393 -30.44 -6.40 1.50
N ILE A 394 -30.26 -7.01 2.67
CA ILE A 394 -31.24 -7.11 3.76
C ILE A 394 -30.62 -6.46 5.00
N SER A 395 -31.36 -5.52 5.62
CA SER A 395 -30.96 -4.84 6.85
C SER A 395 -31.20 -5.70 8.10
N PRO A 396 -30.64 -5.31 9.26
CA PRO A 396 -30.89 -6.01 10.52
C PRO A 396 -32.36 -6.14 10.92
N ALA A 397 -33.22 -5.18 10.56
CA ALA A 397 -34.66 -5.26 10.81
C ALA A 397 -35.45 -6.03 9.72
N GLY A 398 -34.78 -6.51 8.67
CA GLY A 398 -35.40 -7.28 7.58
C GLY A 398 -35.91 -6.46 6.41
N GLU A 399 -35.71 -5.13 6.39
CA GLU A 399 -35.95 -4.34 5.19
C GLU A 399 -34.96 -4.74 4.10
N SER A 400 -35.35 -4.64 2.83
CA SER A 400 -34.46 -5.06 1.76
C SER A 400 -34.72 -4.35 0.43
N PHE A 401 -33.68 -4.29 -0.39
CA PHE A 401 -33.79 -3.94 -1.81
C PHE A 401 -33.00 -4.92 -2.68
N THR A 402 -33.33 -4.95 -3.97
CA THR A 402 -32.56 -5.69 -4.97
C THR A 402 -31.80 -4.71 -5.85
N VAL A 403 -30.50 -4.98 -6.01
CA VAL A 403 -29.62 -4.19 -6.87
C VAL A 403 -29.99 -4.43 -8.34
N ASP A 404 -30.16 -3.35 -9.06
CA ASP A 404 -30.31 -3.40 -10.51
C ASP A 404 -28.92 -3.53 -11.16
N THR A 405 -28.46 -4.79 -11.34
CA THR A 405 -27.13 -5.08 -11.91
C THR A 405 -27.06 -4.85 -13.43
N ASP A 406 -28.18 -4.65 -14.10
CA ASP A 406 -28.23 -4.28 -15.53
C ASP A 406 -28.06 -2.76 -15.73
N LYS A 407 -28.17 -1.98 -14.64
CA LYS A 407 -27.98 -0.54 -14.64
C LYS A 407 -26.59 -0.18 -14.13
N ALA A 408 -25.71 0.25 -15.03
CA ALA A 408 -24.41 0.80 -14.65
C ALA A 408 -24.57 2.18 -13.98
N GLY A 409 -23.61 2.53 -13.10
CA GLY A 409 -23.53 3.80 -12.42
C GLY A 409 -24.14 3.79 -11.03
N LYS A 410 -24.36 5.00 -10.50
CA LYS A 410 -24.82 5.23 -9.13
C LYS A 410 -26.29 4.82 -8.95
N GLN A 411 -26.54 4.12 -7.85
CA GLN A 411 -27.86 3.84 -7.31
C GLN A 411 -27.88 4.22 -5.83
N THR A 412 -29.02 4.66 -5.32
CA THR A 412 -29.16 5.07 -3.92
C THR A 412 -30.36 4.39 -3.30
N TYR A 413 -30.18 3.81 -2.13
CA TYR A 413 -31.23 3.14 -1.36
C TYR A 413 -31.19 3.62 0.08
N VAL A 414 -32.31 3.48 0.77
CA VAL A 414 -32.42 3.74 2.20
C VAL A 414 -33.07 2.55 2.86
N LEU A 415 -32.41 1.99 3.87
CA LEU A 415 -32.94 0.95 4.74
C LEU A 415 -32.78 1.40 6.18
N GLU A 416 -33.89 1.46 6.91
CA GLU A 416 -33.94 1.95 8.31
C GLU A 416 -33.32 3.35 8.48
N GLN A 417 -32.14 3.45 9.10
CA GLN A 417 -31.43 4.72 9.36
C GLN A 417 -30.13 4.81 8.53
N THR A 418 -29.97 3.93 7.57
CA THR A 418 -28.75 3.84 6.74
C THR A 418 -29.09 4.15 5.29
N ARG A 419 -28.38 5.11 4.71
CA ARG A 419 -28.35 5.37 3.28
C ARG A 419 -27.25 4.53 2.67
N ILE A 420 -27.53 3.85 1.57
CA ILE A 420 -26.57 3.04 0.84
C ILE A 420 -26.37 3.68 -0.54
N LEU A 421 -25.19 4.21 -0.76
CA LEU A 421 -24.73 4.59 -2.09
C LEU A 421 -24.11 3.36 -2.71
N LEU A 422 -24.61 2.98 -3.88
CA LEU A 422 -24.10 1.85 -4.62
C LEU A 422 -23.57 2.33 -5.97
N TYR A 423 -22.42 1.82 -6.35
CA TYR A 423 -21.91 1.99 -7.70
C TYR A 423 -21.70 0.63 -8.36
N ASN A 424 -22.42 0.39 -9.46
CA ASN A 424 -22.28 -0.78 -10.30
C ASN A 424 -21.51 -0.35 -11.56
N GLY A 425 -20.20 -0.62 -11.60
CA GLY A 425 -19.31 -0.13 -12.63
C GLY A 425 -18.96 -1.17 -13.69
N GLU A 426 -18.42 -0.69 -14.80
CA GLU A 426 -17.77 -1.52 -15.79
C GLU A 426 -16.33 -1.86 -15.33
N PRO A 427 -15.72 -2.95 -15.83
CA PRO A 427 -14.31 -3.22 -15.57
C PRO A 427 -13.40 -2.10 -16.07
N ALA A 428 -12.34 -1.77 -15.33
CA ALA A 428 -11.28 -0.90 -15.82
C ALA A 428 -10.58 -1.52 -17.05
N PRO A 429 -9.90 -0.74 -17.91
CA PRO A 429 -9.31 -1.23 -19.17
C PRO A 429 -8.32 -2.41 -19.02
N TYR A 430 -7.85 -2.66 -17.82
CA TYR A 430 -6.87 -3.71 -17.49
C TYR A 430 -7.42 -4.75 -16.51
N LEU A 431 -8.75 -4.80 -16.30
CA LEU A 431 -9.42 -5.73 -15.40
C LEU A 431 -10.39 -6.64 -16.18
N THR A 432 -10.48 -7.90 -15.76
CA THR A 432 -11.51 -8.85 -16.21
C THR A 432 -12.61 -9.04 -15.15
N SER A 433 -12.38 -8.50 -13.95
CA SER A 433 -13.32 -8.50 -12.84
C SER A 433 -14.08 -7.19 -12.74
N GLN A 434 -15.29 -7.26 -12.19
CA GLN A 434 -16.20 -6.15 -11.96
C GLN A 434 -16.27 -5.87 -10.47
N GLU A 435 -16.19 -4.58 -10.13
CA GLU A 435 -16.49 -4.08 -8.78
C GLU A 435 -17.94 -3.65 -8.67
N ILE A 436 -18.59 -4.02 -7.57
CA ILE A 436 -19.83 -3.43 -7.10
C ILE A 436 -19.53 -2.87 -5.72
N TYR A 437 -19.54 -1.55 -5.62
CA TYR A 437 -19.17 -0.82 -4.41
C TYR A 437 -20.40 -0.35 -3.66
N PHE A 438 -20.42 -0.59 -2.35
CA PHE A 438 -21.48 -0.16 -1.44
C PHE A 438 -20.88 0.77 -0.39
N ASP A 439 -21.45 1.95 -0.21
CA ASP A 439 -21.09 2.90 0.85
C ASP A 439 -22.29 3.10 1.77
N PHE A 440 -22.13 2.68 3.03
CA PHE A 440 -23.17 2.76 4.07
C PHE A 440 -22.96 4.05 4.84
N LEU A 441 -23.89 4.97 4.75
CA LEU A 441 -23.84 6.28 5.37
C LEU A 441 -24.99 6.47 6.35
N PRO A 442 -24.80 7.17 7.49
CA PRO A 442 -25.88 7.53 8.35
C PRO A 442 -26.82 8.56 7.67
N LEU A 443 -28.12 8.47 7.90
CA LEU A 443 -29.05 9.49 7.45
C LEU A 443 -28.77 10.85 8.11
N GLU A 444 -29.42 11.90 7.60
CA GLU A 444 -29.39 13.24 8.17
C GLU A 444 -29.78 13.20 9.66
N ASN A 445 -29.08 13.96 10.49
CA ASN A 445 -29.24 13.99 11.96
C ASN A 445 -28.90 12.67 12.69
N ARG A 446 -28.18 11.76 12.05
CA ARG A 446 -27.63 10.54 12.66
C ARG A 446 -26.12 10.54 12.57
N SER A 447 -25.46 10.02 13.61
CA SER A 447 -23.99 9.90 13.64
C SER A 447 -23.50 8.51 13.24
N TYR A 448 -24.40 7.52 13.23
CA TYR A 448 -24.02 6.12 13.04
C TYR A 448 -25.01 5.41 12.12
N ILE A 449 -24.51 4.42 11.39
CA ILE A 449 -25.30 3.48 10.59
C ILE A 449 -25.97 2.43 11.49
N ASN A 450 -26.92 1.67 10.96
CA ASN A 450 -27.58 0.60 11.70
C ASN A 450 -26.59 -0.52 12.04
N SER A 451 -26.44 -0.82 13.33
CA SER A 451 -25.71 -1.99 13.82
C SER A 451 -26.55 -3.26 13.72
N GLY A 452 -25.88 -4.41 13.66
CA GLY A 452 -26.50 -5.72 13.56
C GLY A 452 -26.04 -6.51 12.34
N VAL A 453 -26.80 -7.53 11.98
CA VAL A 453 -26.43 -8.42 10.85
C VAL A 453 -27.09 -7.93 9.56
N TRP A 454 -26.26 -7.51 8.63
CA TRP A 454 -26.64 -7.22 7.24
C TRP A 454 -26.40 -8.47 6.39
N THR A 455 -27.30 -8.77 5.45
CA THR A 455 -27.19 -9.95 4.61
C THR A 455 -27.20 -9.58 3.13
N PHE A 456 -26.15 -9.98 2.43
CA PHE A 456 -26.12 -9.99 0.97
C PHE A 456 -26.57 -11.38 0.48
N GLU A 457 -27.66 -11.41 -0.24
CA GLU A 457 -28.19 -12.61 -0.89
C GLU A 457 -27.80 -12.57 -2.36
N LEU A 458 -26.98 -13.53 -2.80
CA LEU A 458 -26.51 -13.65 -4.17
C LEU A 458 -27.22 -14.80 -4.88
N GLU A 459 -27.92 -14.49 -5.96
CA GLU A 459 -28.58 -15.46 -6.85
C GLU A 459 -27.90 -15.41 -8.23
N GLY A 460 -27.39 -16.53 -8.69
CA GLY A 460 -26.79 -16.63 -10.03
C GLY A 460 -27.85 -16.58 -11.14
N ILE A 461 -27.83 -15.52 -11.96
CA ILE A 461 -28.64 -15.41 -13.17
C ILE A 461 -27.93 -16.09 -14.33
N LYS A 462 -26.64 -15.82 -14.50
CA LYS A 462 -25.73 -16.47 -15.43
C LYS A 462 -24.40 -16.68 -14.71
N THR A 463 -24.03 -17.92 -14.45
CA THR A 463 -22.85 -18.27 -13.69
C THR A 463 -21.94 -19.14 -14.56
N ILE A 464 -20.72 -18.65 -14.81
CA ILE A 464 -19.68 -19.32 -15.59
C ILE A 464 -18.53 -19.71 -14.67
N THR A 465 -17.97 -18.78 -13.91
CA THR A 465 -16.95 -19.01 -12.89
C THR A 465 -17.57 -19.10 -11.50
N GLY A 466 -18.55 -18.26 -11.22
CA GLY A 466 -19.27 -18.19 -9.97
C GLY A 466 -18.53 -17.50 -8.83
N ASN A 467 -17.27 -17.14 -9.02
CA ASN A 467 -16.43 -16.59 -7.95
C ASN A 467 -16.90 -15.21 -7.51
N TYR A 468 -16.83 -14.97 -6.20
CA TYR A 468 -17.02 -13.66 -5.61
C TYR A 468 -16.11 -13.47 -4.41
N THR A 469 -15.74 -12.22 -4.14
CA THR A 469 -15.02 -11.81 -2.94
C THR A 469 -15.60 -10.51 -2.40
N PHE A 470 -15.67 -10.40 -1.07
CA PHE A 470 -16.07 -9.19 -0.37
C PHE A 470 -14.94 -8.69 0.50
N TYR A 471 -14.71 -7.36 0.48
CA TYR A 471 -13.72 -6.68 1.31
C TYR A 471 -14.36 -5.55 2.11
N LEU A 472 -13.94 -5.42 3.36
CA LEU A 472 -14.19 -4.28 4.24
C LEU A 472 -12.96 -3.38 4.30
N PRO A 473 -13.08 -2.14 4.81
CA PRO A 473 -11.93 -1.33 5.16
C PRO A 473 -11.00 -2.04 6.15
N SER A 474 -9.74 -1.60 6.22
CA SER A 474 -8.80 -2.08 7.23
C SER A 474 -9.37 -1.99 8.64
N GLU A 475 -9.01 -2.96 9.50
CA GLU A 475 -9.42 -3.00 10.90
C GLU A 475 -9.11 -1.70 11.66
N THR A 476 -8.11 -0.95 11.22
CA THR A 476 -7.71 0.33 11.83
C THR A 476 -8.75 1.46 11.69
N VAL A 477 -9.71 1.34 10.78
CA VAL A 477 -10.71 2.39 10.48
C VAL A 477 -12.16 1.94 10.64
N ARG A 478 -12.40 0.72 11.11
CA ARG A 478 -13.72 0.18 11.43
C ARG A 478 -13.75 -0.33 12.87
N SER A 479 -14.95 -0.54 13.41
CA SER A 479 -15.11 -1.18 14.72
C SER A 479 -14.55 -2.60 14.69
N GLU A 480 -13.87 -3.04 15.75
CA GLU A 480 -13.42 -4.43 15.93
C GLU A 480 -14.57 -5.46 15.83
N GLN A 481 -15.80 -5.04 16.11
CA GLN A 481 -16.99 -5.89 16.01
C GLN A 481 -17.48 -6.02 14.58
N THR A 482 -17.11 -5.08 13.67
CA THR A 482 -17.54 -5.08 12.27
C THR A 482 -16.73 -6.10 11.49
N ARG A 483 -17.37 -7.19 11.06
CA ARG A 483 -16.71 -8.31 10.37
C ARG A 483 -17.73 -9.21 9.66
N PHE A 484 -17.27 -10.01 8.72
CA PHE A 484 -18.10 -11.07 8.18
C PHE A 484 -18.37 -12.16 9.21
N VAL A 485 -19.56 -12.74 9.19
CA VAL A 485 -19.94 -13.88 10.07
C VAL A 485 -19.11 -15.11 9.73
N ARG A 486 -18.82 -15.30 8.45
CA ARG A 486 -17.99 -16.39 7.93
C ARG A 486 -16.81 -15.81 7.14
N PRO A 487 -15.81 -15.22 7.82
CA PRO A 487 -14.65 -14.69 7.14
C PRO A 487 -13.79 -15.80 6.55
N THR A 488 -13.09 -15.51 5.46
CA THR A 488 -12.02 -16.35 4.93
C THR A 488 -10.68 -15.62 5.11
N PRO A 489 -9.67 -16.29 5.67
CA PRO A 489 -8.36 -15.67 5.87
C PRO A 489 -7.53 -15.60 4.57
N ASP A 490 -7.91 -16.34 3.54
CA ASP A 490 -7.23 -16.36 2.25
C ASP A 490 -7.58 -15.10 1.44
N VAL A 491 -6.69 -14.68 0.56
CA VAL A 491 -6.81 -13.45 -0.26
C VAL A 491 -6.92 -12.18 0.60
N THR A 492 -6.20 -12.13 1.71
CA THR A 492 -6.15 -10.99 2.64
C THR A 492 -4.84 -10.17 2.51
N LEU A 493 -4.06 -10.39 1.45
CA LEU A 493 -2.92 -9.53 1.12
C LEU A 493 -3.40 -8.11 0.87
N THR A 494 -2.79 -7.14 1.52
CA THR A 494 -3.11 -5.72 1.27
C THR A 494 -2.47 -5.21 -0.02
N ILE A 495 -3.09 -4.22 -0.64
CA ILE A 495 -2.53 -3.52 -1.80
C ILE A 495 -1.51 -2.49 -1.29
N PRO A 496 -0.25 -2.45 -1.81
CA PRO A 496 0.17 -3.04 -3.09
C PRO A 496 0.95 -4.36 -3.01
N SER A 497 0.82 -5.15 -1.95
CA SER A 497 1.60 -6.40 -1.82
C SER A 497 1.25 -7.45 -2.89
N THR A 498 0.10 -7.33 -3.53
CA THR A 498 -0.32 -8.19 -4.64
C THR A 498 0.32 -7.83 -5.99
N ALA A 499 1.05 -6.71 -6.10
CA ALA A 499 1.81 -6.36 -7.30
C ALA A 499 2.79 -7.49 -7.70
N SER A 500 2.93 -7.75 -9.00
CA SER A 500 3.58 -8.97 -9.50
C SER A 500 5.09 -8.98 -9.31
N LYS A 501 5.75 -7.82 -9.45
CA LYS A 501 7.22 -7.71 -9.45
C LYS A 501 7.83 -7.43 -8.09
N VAL A 502 7.05 -6.98 -7.11
CA VAL A 502 7.53 -6.76 -5.74
C VAL A 502 7.81 -8.07 -5.02
N ILE A 503 8.65 -8.01 -4.00
CA ILE A 503 8.83 -9.11 -3.05
C ILE A 503 7.83 -8.92 -1.92
N THR A 504 6.81 -9.77 -1.87
CA THR A 504 5.79 -9.73 -0.82
C THR A 504 6.22 -10.57 0.37
N VAL A 505 6.21 -9.96 1.54
CA VAL A 505 6.76 -10.53 2.77
C VAL A 505 5.66 -10.83 3.77
N GLY A 506 5.45 -12.12 4.07
CA GLY A 506 4.63 -12.57 5.18
C GLY A 506 5.39 -12.54 6.50
N ALA A 507 4.66 -12.66 7.62
CA ALA A 507 5.22 -12.70 8.95
C ALA A 507 5.13 -14.09 9.57
N TYR A 508 6.19 -14.49 10.30
CA TYR A 508 6.15 -15.66 11.16
C TYR A 508 6.74 -15.36 12.55
N HIS A 509 6.36 -16.17 13.53
CA HIS A 509 6.88 -16.12 14.88
C HIS A 509 8.16 -16.95 14.98
N ALA A 510 9.30 -16.30 15.05
CA ALA A 510 10.60 -16.92 14.95
C ALA A 510 10.91 -17.93 16.09
N ALA A 511 10.59 -17.60 17.34
CA ALA A 511 10.84 -18.51 18.47
C ALA A 511 9.94 -19.76 18.47
N LEU A 512 8.78 -19.71 17.81
CA LEU A 512 7.86 -20.84 17.63
C LEU A 512 8.03 -21.52 16.28
N GLU A 513 8.75 -20.89 15.35
CA GLU A 513 8.86 -21.30 13.94
C GLU A 513 7.48 -21.52 13.30
N ALA A 514 6.52 -20.63 13.61
CA ALA A 514 5.13 -20.78 13.20
C ALA A 514 4.63 -19.54 12.46
N TYR A 515 3.77 -19.72 11.47
CA TYR A 515 3.05 -18.65 10.80
C TYR A 515 2.34 -17.71 11.79
N ALA A 516 2.37 -16.42 11.54
CA ALA A 516 1.67 -15.44 12.36
C ALA A 516 0.25 -15.19 11.81
N ASP A 517 -0.78 -15.48 12.59
CA ASP A 517 -2.18 -15.51 12.13
C ASP A 517 -2.68 -14.19 11.53
N PHE A 518 -2.15 -13.07 11.99
CA PHE A 518 -2.47 -11.76 11.43
C PHE A 518 -1.91 -11.54 10.02
N SER A 519 -0.84 -12.24 9.65
CA SER A 519 -0.17 -12.04 8.36
C SER A 519 -1.12 -12.29 7.20
N GLY A 520 -1.19 -11.34 6.27
CA GLY A 520 -2.02 -11.47 5.07
C GLY A 520 -1.66 -12.72 4.28
N ARG A 521 -2.68 -13.41 3.81
CA ARG A 521 -2.57 -14.63 3.00
C ARG A 521 -2.88 -14.35 1.54
N GLY A 522 -2.13 -14.98 0.67
CA GLY A 522 -2.42 -15.02 -0.74
C GLY A 522 -3.48 -16.05 -1.10
N TYR A 523 -3.42 -16.47 -2.34
CA TYR A 523 -4.28 -17.53 -2.86
C TYR A 523 -3.44 -18.46 -3.73
N LEU A 524 -3.84 -19.74 -3.75
CA LEU A 524 -3.40 -20.66 -4.77
C LEU A 524 -4.45 -20.63 -5.88
N TYR A 525 -4.07 -20.20 -7.07
CA TYR A 525 -4.91 -20.44 -8.23
C TYR A 525 -5.03 -21.95 -8.46
N GLN A 526 -6.18 -22.49 -8.11
CA GLN A 526 -6.53 -23.87 -8.39
C GLN A 526 -7.53 -23.92 -9.56
N ASP A 527 -7.37 -24.89 -10.42
CA ASP A 527 -8.38 -25.20 -11.40
C ASP A 527 -9.63 -25.81 -10.72
N ARG A 528 -10.70 -26.03 -11.48
CA ARG A 528 -11.96 -26.61 -10.98
C ARG A 528 -11.81 -28.02 -10.38
N LEU A 529 -10.69 -28.69 -10.57
CA LEU A 529 -10.35 -30.03 -10.08
C LEU A 529 -9.40 -29.99 -8.89
N GLY A 530 -9.04 -28.77 -8.41
CA GLY A 530 -8.06 -28.57 -7.32
C GLY A 530 -6.60 -28.66 -7.80
N GLY A 531 -6.36 -28.70 -9.11
CA GLY A 531 -5.03 -28.66 -9.69
C GLY A 531 -4.45 -27.23 -9.70
N ARG A 532 -3.15 -27.09 -9.45
CA ARG A 532 -2.45 -25.81 -9.57
C ARG A 532 -2.47 -25.33 -11.03
N ILE A 533 -2.86 -24.07 -11.25
CA ILE A 533 -2.74 -23.44 -12.55
C ILE A 533 -1.25 -23.04 -12.75
N GLU A 534 -0.57 -23.65 -13.71
CA GLU A 534 0.80 -23.25 -14.09
C GLU A 534 0.83 -21.77 -14.49
N GLY A 535 1.83 -21.03 -13.98
CA GLY A 535 2.01 -19.61 -14.24
C GLY A 535 1.24 -18.67 -13.33
N SER A 536 0.47 -19.17 -12.35
CA SER A 536 -0.16 -18.31 -11.34
C SER A 536 0.89 -17.75 -10.37
N PHE A 537 0.80 -16.45 -10.09
CA PHE A 537 1.66 -15.82 -9.09
C PHE A 537 1.28 -16.32 -7.69
N ILE A 538 2.24 -16.89 -6.99
CA ILE A 538 2.06 -17.28 -5.59
C ILE A 538 2.57 -16.14 -4.73
N LYS A 539 1.74 -15.69 -3.81
CA LYS A 539 2.04 -14.67 -2.82
C LYS A 539 1.59 -15.19 -1.43
N PRO A 540 2.29 -14.78 -0.34
CA PRO A 540 3.51 -13.98 -0.34
C PRO A 540 4.68 -14.71 -1.01
N ASP A 541 5.78 -13.99 -1.30
CA ASP A 541 6.97 -14.61 -1.89
C ASP A 541 7.72 -15.47 -0.87
N LEU A 542 7.84 -14.95 0.34
CA LEU A 542 8.46 -15.61 1.49
C LEU A 542 7.99 -14.95 2.79
N ALA A 543 8.35 -15.53 3.91
CA ALA A 543 8.07 -14.95 5.23
C ALA A 543 9.37 -14.56 5.94
N ALA A 544 9.31 -13.54 6.78
CA ALA A 544 10.39 -13.13 7.67
C ALA A 544 9.87 -12.98 9.11
N PRO A 545 10.75 -12.91 10.12
CA PRO A 545 10.33 -12.69 11.49
C PRO A 545 9.54 -11.40 11.61
N GLY A 546 8.30 -11.49 12.10
CA GLY A 546 7.41 -10.34 12.25
C GLY A 546 6.75 -10.25 13.62
N VAL A 547 7.14 -11.12 14.57
CA VAL A 547 6.57 -11.18 15.92
C VAL A 547 7.68 -11.06 16.93
N GLY A 548 7.67 -10.07 17.82
CA GLY A 548 8.70 -9.88 18.84
C GLY A 548 9.99 -9.20 18.36
N ILE A 549 9.99 -8.31 17.33
CA ILE A 549 11.21 -7.72 16.77
C ILE A 549 11.72 -6.55 17.62
N ILE A 550 12.94 -6.58 18.25
CA ILE A 550 13.53 -5.42 18.94
C ILE A 550 14.02 -4.43 17.87
N ALA A 551 13.46 -3.27 17.87
CA ALA A 551 13.77 -2.23 16.93
C ALA A 551 14.08 -0.93 17.67
N PRO A 552 14.89 -0.03 17.07
CA PRO A 552 15.17 1.25 17.69
C PRO A 552 13.91 2.11 17.73
N THR A 553 13.75 2.84 18.82
CA THR A 553 12.68 3.82 18.99
C THR A 553 13.19 5.23 18.65
N ARG A 554 12.26 6.14 18.49
CA ARG A 554 12.59 7.57 18.32
C ARG A 554 13.33 8.19 19.52
N ALA A 555 13.21 7.59 20.70
CA ALA A 555 13.89 8.04 21.93
C ALA A 555 15.33 7.53 22.03
N GLY A 556 15.83 6.75 21.08
CA GLY A 556 17.15 6.13 21.13
C GLY A 556 17.22 4.91 22.04
N THR A 557 16.10 4.31 22.40
CA THR A 557 15.99 3.01 23.09
C THR A 557 15.59 1.94 22.10
N TYR A 558 15.43 0.70 22.57
CA TYR A 558 14.93 -0.42 21.78
C TYR A 558 13.69 -1.00 22.43
N GLU A 559 12.66 -1.26 21.63
CA GLU A 559 11.41 -1.85 22.09
C GLU A 559 10.96 -2.96 21.15
N PRO A 560 10.17 -3.94 21.65
CA PRO A 560 9.61 -4.99 20.80
C PRO A 560 8.46 -4.44 19.95
N VAL A 561 8.41 -4.86 18.66
CA VAL A 561 7.36 -4.51 17.70
C VAL A 561 6.85 -5.75 16.94
N THR A 562 5.58 -5.78 16.48
CA THR A 562 4.99 -6.90 15.69
C THR A 562 4.23 -6.37 14.48
N GLY A 563 4.24 -7.11 13.40
CA GLY A 563 3.54 -6.85 12.16
C GLY A 563 4.35 -7.29 10.95
N THR A 564 3.71 -7.44 9.82
CA THR A 564 4.39 -7.64 8.54
C THR A 564 5.25 -6.44 8.15
N SER A 565 4.91 -5.25 8.67
CA SER A 565 5.74 -4.04 8.59
C SER A 565 7.16 -4.24 9.10
N PHE A 566 7.36 -5.10 10.08
CA PHE A 566 8.66 -5.38 10.69
C PHE A 566 9.31 -6.65 10.15
N ALA A 567 8.56 -7.49 9.46
CA ALA A 567 9.08 -8.61 8.67
C ALA A 567 9.73 -8.10 7.36
N THR A 568 9.10 -7.14 6.72
CA THR A 568 9.52 -6.59 5.42
C THR A 568 10.94 -6.03 5.43
N PRO A 569 11.38 -5.23 6.41
CA PRO A 569 12.73 -4.66 6.42
C PRO A 569 13.85 -5.70 6.55
N PHE A 570 13.60 -6.89 7.11
CA PHE A 570 14.57 -8.00 7.05
C PHE A 570 14.86 -8.40 5.60
N VAL A 571 13.81 -8.49 4.79
CA VAL A 571 13.94 -8.86 3.37
C VAL A 571 14.53 -7.72 2.57
N THR A 572 14.21 -6.47 2.90
CA THR A 572 14.80 -5.28 2.26
C THR A 572 16.32 -5.22 2.52
N GLY A 573 16.74 -5.43 3.75
CA GLY A 573 18.15 -5.52 4.10
C GLY A 573 18.83 -6.72 3.42
N ALA A 574 18.19 -7.89 3.39
CA ALA A 574 18.69 -9.07 2.69
C ALA A 574 18.87 -8.81 1.17
N ALA A 575 17.94 -8.12 0.54
CA ALA A 575 18.06 -7.67 -0.84
C ALA A 575 19.27 -6.74 -1.03
N ALA A 576 19.52 -5.83 -0.10
CA ALA A 576 20.70 -4.95 -0.13
C ALA A 576 22.01 -5.76 -0.03
N LEU A 577 22.07 -6.79 0.82
CA LEU A 577 23.23 -7.69 0.90
C LEU A 577 23.47 -8.44 -0.41
N LEU A 578 22.42 -9.00 -1.03
CA LEU A 578 22.52 -9.67 -2.33
C LEU A 578 22.98 -8.71 -3.43
N MET A 579 22.45 -7.48 -3.44
CA MET A 579 22.86 -6.46 -4.42
C MET A 579 24.30 -5.99 -4.18
N GLN A 580 24.79 -5.94 -2.93
CA GLN A 580 26.20 -5.71 -2.64
C GLN A 580 27.05 -6.83 -3.26
N TRP A 581 26.76 -8.09 -2.92
CA TRP A 581 27.49 -9.24 -3.45
C TRP A 581 27.50 -9.25 -4.98
N GLY A 582 26.33 -9.05 -5.59
CA GLY A 582 26.20 -9.13 -7.05
C GLY A 582 26.77 -7.91 -7.77
N ILE A 583 26.22 -6.73 -7.48
CA ILE A 583 26.43 -5.52 -8.26
C ILE A 583 27.70 -4.79 -7.83
N VAL A 584 27.87 -4.59 -6.52
CA VAL A 584 28.97 -3.76 -5.98
C VAL A 584 30.27 -4.55 -6.01
N ASP A 585 30.26 -5.81 -5.55
CA ASP A 585 31.42 -6.70 -5.52
C ASP A 585 31.69 -7.36 -6.90
N GLY A 586 30.78 -7.15 -7.88
CA GLY A 586 31.00 -7.53 -9.28
C GLY A 586 30.72 -8.99 -9.62
N ASN A 587 30.14 -9.79 -8.72
CA ASN A 587 29.85 -11.21 -8.96
C ASN A 587 28.68 -11.42 -9.94
N ASP A 588 27.67 -10.52 -9.92
CA ASP A 588 26.53 -10.56 -10.82
C ASP A 588 25.91 -9.13 -10.97
N GLN A 589 26.33 -8.42 -12.01
CA GLN A 589 25.93 -7.03 -12.26
C GLN A 589 24.43 -6.85 -12.55
N TYR A 590 23.70 -7.95 -12.76
CA TYR A 590 22.25 -7.97 -13.06
C TYR A 590 21.43 -8.53 -11.89
N LEU A 591 22.00 -8.61 -10.68
CA LEU A 591 21.30 -9.09 -9.48
C LEU A 591 20.45 -7.97 -8.86
N TYR A 592 19.31 -7.69 -9.49
CA TYR A 592 18.28 -6.75 -9.03
C TYR A 592 16.87 -7.22 -9.46
N GLY A 593 15.82 -6.53 -9.01
CA GLY A 593 14.43 -6.81 -9.36
C GLY A 593 14.04 -8.27 -9.06
N GLU A 594 13.37 -8.90 -10.03
CA GLU A 594 12.88 -10.27 -9.88
C GLU A 594 14.01 -11.32 -9.72
N LYS A 595 15.23 -11.01 -10.15
CA LYS A 595 16.34 -11.92 -9.95
C LYS A 595 16.72 -12.04 -8.46
N VAL A 596 16.72 -10.94 -7.71
CA VAL A 596 16.88 -10.98 -6.24
C VAL A 596 15.74 -11.78 -5.61
N LYS A 597 14.50 -11.56 -6.04
CA LYS A 597 13.33 -12.34 -5.60
C LYS A 597 13.54 -13.85 -5.82
N ALA A 598 14.06 -14.24 -6.99
CA ALA A 598 14.35 -15.66 -7.29
C ALA A 598 15.40 -16.24 -6.36
N TYR A 599 16.46 -15.50 -6.04
CA TYR A 599 17.52 -15.94 -5.12
C TYR A 599 16.98 -16.08 -3.68
N LEU A 600 16.20 -15.11 -3.21
CA LEU A 600 15.59 -15.19 -1.87
C LEU A 600 14.62 -16.36 -1.74
N ARG A 601 13.80 -16.61 -2.77
CA ARG A 601 12.90 -17.78 -2.82
C ARG A 601 13.69 -19.09 -2.81
N LYS A 602 14.79 -19.17 -3.57
CA LYS A 602 15.66 -20.35 -3.62
C LYS A 602 16.28 -20.67 -2.26
N GLY A 603 16.69 -19.64 -1.51
CA GLY A 603 17.33 -19.79 -0.21
C GLY A 603 16.35 -19.92 0.96
N ALA A 604 15.05 -19.84 0.73
CA ALA A 604 14.06 -19.89 1.81
C ALA A 604 14.04 -21.24 2.53
N ASN A 605 13.98 -21.22 3.86
CA ASN A 605 13.93 -22.40 4.70
C ASN A 605 12.50 -22.82 5.04
N PRO A 606 12.21 -24.12 5.23
CA PRO A 606 10.91 -24.56 5.73
C PRO A 606 10.56 -23.96 7.10
N ILE A 607 9.27 -23.69 7.32
CA ILE A 607 8.69 -23.22 8.59
C ILE A 607 7.93 -24.39 9.22
N ARG A 608 8.08 -24.60 10.53
CA ARG A 608 7.41 -25.67 11.27
C ARG A 608 5.90 -25.60 11.11
N GLY A 609 5.27 -26.73 10.83
CA GLY A 609 3.82 -26.81 10.63
C GLY A 609 3.36 -26.66 9.19
N GLU A 610 4.19 -26.05 8.32
CA GLU A 610 3.92 -25.98 6.88
C GLU A 610 4.50 -27.21 6.17
N ARG A 611 3.69 -27.85 5.31
CA ARG A 611 4.04 -29.12 4.65
C ARG A 611 4.33 -28.96 3.16
N GLU A 612 3.72 -27.96 2.54
CA GLU A 612 3.80 -27.71 1.11
C GLU A 612 4.38 -26.34 0.84
N TYR A 613 5.24 -26.24 -0.18
CA TYR A 613 5.86 -25.00 -0.61
C TYR A 613 5.84 -24.91 -2.14
N PRO A 614 5.63 -23.70 -2.69
CA PRO A 614 5.15 -22.51 -1.99
C PRO A 614 3.67 -22.64 -1.58
N ASN A 615 3.24 -21.88 -0.55
CA ASN A 615 1.85 -21.84 -0.09
C ASN A 615 1.37 -20.39 0.15
N GLU A 616 0.09 -20.23 0.40
CA GLU A 616 -0.59 -18.94 0.55
C GLU A 616 -0.24 -18.17 1.84
N ARG A 617 0.41 -18.82 2.83
CA ARG A 617 0.74 -18.23 4.14
C ARG A 617 2.17 -17.71 4.21
N VAL A 618 3.11 -18.52 3.76
CA VAL A 618 4.54 -18.25 3.94
C VAL A 618 5.33 -18.29 2.62
N GLY A 619 4.63 -18.41 1.49
CA GLY A 619 5.27 -18.52 0.18
C GLY A 619 6.26 -19.67 0.11
N TYR A 620 7.50 -19.37 -0.29
CA TYR A 620 8.58 -20.34 -0.40
C TYR A 620 9.22 -20.72 0.95
N GLY A 621 8.84 -20.08 2.07
CA GLY A 621 9.34 -20.37 3.41
C GLY A 621 9.97 -19.14 4.09
N ALA A 622 10.73 -19.39 5.16
CA ALA A 622 11.42 -18.37 5.94
C ALA A 622 12.65 -17.82 5.22
N LEU A 623 12.84 -16.51 5.27
CA LEU A 623 14.06 -15.85 4.81
C LEU A 623 15.31 -16.51 5.38
N CYS A 624 16.25 -16.86 4.51
CA CYS A 624 17.60 -17.25 4.91
C CYS A 624 18.64 -16.65 3.94
N VAL A 625 19.35 -15.62 4.38
CA VAL A 625 20.27 -14.85 3.55
C VAL A 625 21.45 -15.71 3.11
N SER A 626 22.04 -16.49 4.01
CA SER A 626 23.20 -17.34 3.71
C SER A 626 22.89 -18.39 2.65
N ALA A 627 21.69 -18.99 2.68
CA ALA A 627 21.27 -19.96 1.66
C ALA A 627 20.85 -19.31 0.33
N SER A 628 20.56 -18.01 0.35
CA SER A 628 20.20 -17.24 -0.85
C SER A 628 21.41 -16.84 -1.69
N LEU A 629 22.60 -16.76 -1.08
CA LEU A 629 23.83 -16.47 -1.81
C LEU A 629 24.27 -17.70 -2.61
N PRO A 630 24.77 -17.53 -3.84
CA PRO A 630 25.43 -18.61 -4.55
C PRO A 630 26.69 -19.05 -3.79
N GLY A 631 26.86 -20.36 -3.58
CA GLY A 631 28.03 -20.95 -2.95
C GLY A 631 29.27 -20.84 -3.83
#